data_8a5b34505d8456c0194453a31c923bf7
#
_entry.id   8a5b34505d8456c0194453a31c923bf7
#
_cell.length_a   1.000
_cell.length_b   1.000
_cell.length_c   1.000
_cell.angle_alpha   90.00
_cell.angle_beta   90.00
_cell.angle_gamma   90.00
#
_symmetry.space_group_name_H-M   'P 1'
#
loop_
_entity.id
_entity.type
_entity.pdbx_description
1 polymer ?
#
loop_
_entity_poly.entity_id
_entity_poly.type
_entity_poly.pdbx_seq_one_letter_code
_entity_poly.pdbx_strand_id
1 'polypeptide(L)'
;MHLEMTGTFIKDCMLHTAITSILDICKKHIDIDVRQLYNMFKDNCLKGVDSMNKIKKLPDTEFEVMKVVWANEPPITTNMIMEQLGKEKEWKAPTVISLMLRLVERGFVRTEKNGKERTYFPLVTKKDYLKFETGDFMERFHDNSFTSLVATLYDGKKLKDSDLDELMKWLKEKRD
;
A
#
# COMPACT_ATOMS: atom_id res chain seq x y z
N MET A 1 -20.92 -3.47 38.18
CA MET A 1 -19.91 -2.45 37.89
C MET A 1 -18.58 -3.16 37.68
N HIS A 2 -18.36 -3.68 36.45
CA HIS A 2 -17.13 -4.38 36.05
C HIS A 2 -16.46 -3.55 34.98
N LEU A 3 -15.21 -3.20 35.27
CA LEU A 3 -14.32 -2.44 34.39
C LEU A 3 -13.87 -3.34 33.22
N GLU A 4 -14.27 -3.00 32.01
CA GLU A 4 -13.57 -3.40 30.79
C GLU A 4 -12.47 -2.37 30.50
N MET A 5 -11.33 -2.56 31.09
CA MET A 5 -10.08 -1.99 30.63
C MET A 5 -9.15 -3.17 30.35
N THR A 6 -8.66 -3.32 29.12
CA THR A 6 -7.35 -3.92 28.86
C THR A 6 -7.23 -4.64 27.50
N GLY A 7 -7.39 -3.96 26.40
CA GLY A 7 -6.93 -4.52 25.11
C GLY A 7 -5.70 -3.80 24.56
N THR A 8 -5.56 -2.54 24.86
CA THR A 8 -4.56 -1.65 24.25
C THR A 8 -3.26 -1.55 25.08
N PHE A 9 -3.36 -1.67 26.40
CA PHE A 9 -2.22 -1.50 27.32
C PHE A 9 -1.23 -2.68 27.32
N ILE A 10 -1.68 -3.89 26.98
CA ILE A 10 -0.82 -5.09 26.97
C ILE A 10 0.04 -5.14 25.69
N LYS A 11 -0.43 -4.62 24.57
CA LYS A 11 0.35 -4.55 23.32
C LYS A 11 1.50 -3.55 23.41
N ASP A 12 1.29 -2.43 24.04
CA ASP A 12 2.34 -1.41 24.24
C ASP A 12 3.43 -1.89 25.22
N CYS A 13 3.07 -2.65 26.23
CA CYS A 13 4.02 -3.16 27.22
C CYS A 13 4.91 -4.28 26.65
N MET A 14 4.37 -5.17 25.79
CA MET A 14 5.17 -6.23 25.14
C MET A 14 6.12 -5.68 24.07
N LEU A 15 5.71 -4.67 23.32
CA LEU A 15 6.60 -3.99 22.36
C LEU A 15 7.72 -3.23 23.09
N HIS A 16 7.42 -2.61 24.20
CA HIS A 16 8.42 -1.84 24.98
C HIS A 16 9.49 -2.77 25.58
N THR A 17 9.11 -3.93 26.10
CA THR A 17 10.03 -4.94 26.63
C THR A 17 10.88 -5.62 25.56
N ALA A 18 10.33 -5.88 24.39
CA ALA A 18 11.09 -6.44 23.26
C ALA A 18 12.11 -5.42 22.70
N ILE A 19 11.74 -4.15 22.61
CA ILE A 19 12.62 -3.08 22.14
C ILE A 19 13.75 -2.82 23.13
N THR A 20 13.48 -2.80 24.43
CA THR A 20 14.54 -2.63 25.46
C THR A 20 15.52 -3.80 25.47
N SER A 21 15.07 -5.03 25.30
CA SER A 21 15.94 -6.23 25.21
C SER A 21 16.85 -6.19 23.97
N ILE A 22 16.36 -5.73 22.83
CA ILE A 22 17.16 -5.57 21.60
C ILE A 22 18.15 -4.41 21.75
N LEU A 23 17.77 -3.34 22.42
CA LEU A 23 18.63 -2.18 22.67
C LEU A 23 19.79 -2.51 23.61
N ASP A 24 19.59 -3.38 24.58
CA ASP A 24 20.66 -3.83 25.51
C ASP A 24 21.66 -4.76 24.81
N ILE A 25 21.24 -5.53 23.84
CA ILE A 25 22.12 -6.38 23.02
C ILE A 25 22.96 -5.54 22.04
N CYS A 26 22.37 -4.49 21.44
CA CYS A 26 23.09 -3.60 20.52
C CYS A 26 24.11 -2.70 21.24
N LYS A 27 23.85 -2.28 22.49
CA LYS A 27 24.76 -1.43 23.27
C LYS A 27 26.12 -2.07 23.54
N LYS A 28 26.23 -3.38 23.39
CA LYS A 28 27.42 -4.15 23.75
C LYS A 28 28.44 -4.32 22.62
N HIS A 29 28.07 -4.01 21.36
CA HIS A 29 28.93 -4.35 20.21
C HIS A 29 29.07 -3.32 19.10
N ILE A 30 28.31 -2.21 19.06
CA ILE A 30 28.41 -1.23 17.97
C ILE A 30 28.09 0.17 18.49
N ASP A 31 29.03 1.11 18.25
CA ASP A 31 28.94 2.53 18.62
C ASP A 31 27.96 3.27 17.67
N ILE A 32 26.68 2.90 17.72
CA ILE A 32 25.62 3.55 16.95
C ILE A 32 24.74 4.35 17.91
N ASP A 33 24.50 5.62 17.60
CA ASP A 33 23.61 6.47 18.37
C ASP A 33 22.18 5.88 18.42
N VAL A 34 21.86 5.31 19.59
CA VAL A 34 20.57 4.66 19.88
C VAL A 34 19.39 5.62 19.65
N ARG A 35 19.59 6.94 19.74
CA ARG A 35 18.57 7.94 19.43
C ARG A 35 18.27 8.02 17.94
N GLN A 36 19.29 7.91 17.09
CA GLN A 36 19.07 7.87 15.63
C GLN A 36 18.34 6.60 15.21
N LEU A 37 18.70 5.44 15.76
CA LEU A 37 17.97 4.19 15.53
C LEU A 37 16.54 4.25 16.02
N TYR A 38 16.30 4.75 17.24
CA TYR A 38 14.95 4.91 17.79
C TYR A 38 14.08 5.83 16.93
N ASN A 39 14.61 6.98 16.50
CA ASN A 39 13.90 7.90 15.63
C ASN A 39 13.63 7.31 14.25
N MET A 40 14.58 6.57 13.66
CA MET A 40 14.42 5.88 12.39
C MET A 40 13.36 4.76 12.47
N PHE A 41 13.32 3.99 13.56
CA PHE A 41 12.28 2.98 13.81
C PHE A 41 10.93 3.63 14.12
N LYS A 42 10.90 4.69 14.92
CA LYS A 42 9.67 5.43 15.23
C LYS A 42 9.07 6.07 13.99
N ASP A 43 9.89 6.70 13.14
CA ASP A 43 9.42 7.31 11.89
C ASP A 43 8.95 6.28 10.86
N ASN A 44 9.55 5.07 10.83
CA ASN A 44 9.12 4.00 9.95
C ASN A 44 7.89 3.23 10.48
N CYS A 45 7.81 2.93 11.77
CA CYS A 45 6.65 2.24 12.36
C CYS A 45 5.41 3.13 12.42
N LEU A 46 5.53 4.40 12.77
CA LEU A 46 4.39 5.31 12.85
C LEU A 46 3.87 5.72 11.46
N LYS A 47 4.74 5.83 10.46
CA LYS A 47 4.31 6.07 9.07
C LYS A 47 3.55 4.88 8.46
N GLY A 48 3.83 3.66 8.89
CA GLY A 48 3.13 2.46 8.39
C GLY A 48 1.71 2.30 8.95
N VAL A 49 1.43 2.76 10.16
CA VAL A 49 0.12 2.61 10.81
C VAL A 49 -0.81 3.78 10.48
N ASP A 50 -0.29 5.01 10.37
CA ASP A 50 -1.05 6.20 9.96
C ASP A 50 -1.34 6.24 8.45
N SER A 51 -0.58 5.49 7.65
CA SER A 51 -0.74 5.46 6.19
C SER A 51 -2.04 4.75 5.74
N MET A 52 -2.55 3.78 6.51
CA MET A 52 -3.79 3.08 6.15
C MET A 52 -5.03 3.98 6.23
N ASN A 53 -4.99 5.06 7.01
CA ASN A 53 -6.11 6.02 7.14
C ASN A 53 -6.06 7.18 6.14
N LYS A 54 -5.08 7.21 5.20
CA LYS A 54 -4.88 8.32 4.26
C LYS A 54 -4.66 7.92 2.80
N ILE A 55 -4.95 6.68 2.44
CA ILE A 55 -4.92 6.30 1.02
C ILE A 55 -6.00 7.12 0.30
N LYS A 56 -5.60 7.86 -0.73
CA LYS A 56 -6.50 8.63 -1.57
C LYS A 56 -6.54 8.02 -2.96
N LYS A 57 -7.67 8.13 -3.63
CA LYS A 57 -7.80 7.74 -5.02
C LYS A 57 -6.74 8.43 -5.88
N LEU A 58 -6.05 7.64 -6.67
CA LEU A 58 -5.07 8.15 -7.63
C LEU A 58 -5.76 8.60 -8.92
N PRO A 59 -5.33 9.71 -9.51
CA PRO A 59 -5.64 10.01 -10.90
C PRO A 59 -5.14 8.90 -11.84
N ASP A 60 -5.80 8.70 -12.97
CA ASP A 60 -5.51 7.61 -13.89
C ASP A 60 -4.05 7.56 -14.33
N THR A 61 -3.44 8.71 -14.62
CA THR A 61 -2.02 8.78 -15.01
C THR A 61 -1.06 8.37 -13.89
N GLU A 62 -1.34 8.72 -12.65
CA GLU A 62 -0.56 8.31 -11.48
C GLU A 62 -0.77 6.82 -11.18
N PHE A 63 -2.00 6.33 -11.37
CA PHE A 63 -2.30 4.91 -11.22
C PHE A 63 -1.58 4.04 -12.26
N GLU A 64 -1.48 4.50 -13.53
CA GLU A 64 -0.67 3.80 -14.56
C GLU A 64 0.80 3.66 -14.12
N VAL A 65 1.39 4.72 -13.58
CA VAL A 65 2.76 4.65 -13.05
C VAL A 65 2.85 3.69 -11.87
N MET A 66 1.88 3.71 -10.95
CA MET A 66 1.87 2.79 -9.81
C MET A 66 1.71 1.33 -10.22
N LYS A 67 1.00 1.02 -11.32
CA LYS A 67 0.94 -0.35 -11.86
C LYS A 67 2.33 -0.86 -12.20
N VAL A 68 3.17 -0.04 -12.82
CA VAL A 68 4.56 -0.39 -13.12
C VAL A 68 5.39 -0.52 -11.85
N VAL A 69 5.22 0.39 -10.90
CA VAL A 69 5.92 0.33 -9.61
C VAL A 69 5.60 -0.98 -8.87
N TRP A 70 4.34 -1.42 -8.88
CA TRP A 70 3.92 -2.68 -8.23
C TRP A 70 4.29 -3.94 -9.01
N ALA A 71 4.54 -3.83 -10.30
CA ALA A 71 4.91 -4.97 -11.15
C ALA A 71 6.41 -5.30 -11.09
N ASN A 72 7.23 -4.40 -10.58
CA ASN A 72 8.68 -4.54 -10.52
C ASN A 72 9.18 -4.62 -9.07
N GLU A 73 10.31 -5.26 -8.86
CA GLU A 73 10.98 -5.31 -7.56
C GLU A 73 11.76 -4.01 -7.30
N PRO A 74 11.64 -3.42 -6.09
CA PRO A 74 12.45 -2.26 -5.72
C PRO A 74 13.96 -2.59 -5.67
N PRO A 75 14.83 -1.64 -6.00
CA PRO A 75 14.58 -0.22 -6.27
C PRO A 75 14.10 0.06 -7.69
N ILE A 76 13.05 0.89 -7.81
CA ILE A 76 12.49 1.31 -9.10
C ILE A 76 13.20 2.57 -9.59
N THR A 77 13.54 2.62 -10.87
CA THR A 77 14.15 3.79 -11.50
C THR A 77 13.21 4.47 -12.51
N THR A 78 13.48 5.73 -12.83
CA THR A 78 12.73 6.44 -13.87
C THR A 78 12.88 5.73 -15.23
N ASN A 79 14.04 5.15 -15.51
CA ASN A 79 14.30 4.43 -16.77
C ASN A 79 13.40 3.20 -16.90
N MET A 80 13.24 2.39 -15.83
CA MET A 80 12.33 1.23 -15.84
C MET A 80 10.89 1.63 -16.19
N ILE A 81 10.42 2.75 -15.62
CA ILE A 81 9.08 3.27 -15.92
C ILE A 81 8.98 3.74 -17.37
N MET A 82 10.02 4.42 -17.87
CA MET A 82 10.10 4.88 -19.27
C MET A 82 10.11 3.73 -20.28
N GLU A 83 10.78 2.63 -19.96
CA GLU A 83 10.80 1.44 -20.82
C GLU A 83 9.42 0.81 -20.98
N GLN A 84 8.62 0.80 -19.93
CA GLN A 84 7.30 0.16 -19.92
C GLN A 84 6.17 1.10 -20.38
N LEU A 85 6.17 2.36 -19.96
CA LEU A 85 5.10 3.31 -20.26
C LEU A 85 5.49 4.39 -21.27
N GLY A 86 6.78 4.70 -21.39
CA GLY A 86 7.21 5.83 -22.24
C GLY A 86 6.81 5.65 -23.70
N LYS A 87 6.95 4.46 -24.23
CA LYS A 87 6.58 4.13 -25.62
C LYS A 87 5.06 4.06 -25.81
N GLU A 88 4.37 3.41 -24.89
CA GLU A 88 2.91 3.20 -24.96
C GLU A 88 2.13 4.51 -24.83
N LYS A 89 2.56 5.38 -23.93
CA LYS A 89 1.87 6.63 -23.60
C LYS A 89 2.52 7.86 -24.24
N GLU A 90 3.59 7.69 -25.02
CA GLU A 90 4.40 8.77 -25.60
C GLU A 90 4.93 9.79 -24.55
N TRP A 91 5.12 9.31 -23.30
CA TRP A 91 5.59 10.14 -22.22
C TRP A 91 7.10 10.38 -22.31
N LYS A 92 7.50 11.61 -22.00
CA LYS A 92 8.91 11.99 -21.88
C LYS A 92 9.38 11.87 -20.43
N ALA A 93 10.67 11.72 -20.22
CA ALA A 93 11.27 11.58 -18.88
C ALA A 93 10.82 12.68 -17.88
N PRO A 94 10.72 13.98 -18.25
CA PRO A 94 10.21 15.00 -17.34
C PRO A 94 8.78 14.73 -16.86
N THR A 95 7.92 14.15 -17.70
CA THR A 95 6.54 13.78 -17.33
C THR A 95 6.55 12.69 -16.26
N VAL A 96 7.33 11.63 -16.49
CA VAL A 96 7.43 10.52 -15.52
C VAL A 96 8.01 11.02 -14.20
N ILE A 97 9.03 11.86 -14.23
CA ILE A 97 9.62 12.45 -13.01
C ILE A 97 8.57 13.27 -12.25
N SER A 98 7.78 14.10 -12.95
CA SER A 98 6.71 14.87 -12.33
C SER A 98 5.63 14.01 -11.68
N LEU A 99 5.23 12.92 -12.34
CA LEU A 99 4.27 11.95 -11.79
C LEU A 99 4.84 11.24 -10.56
N MET A 100 6.10 10.83 -10.59
CA MET A 100 6.77 10.23 -9.44
C MET A 100 6.87 11.18 -8.24
N LEU A 101 7.15 12.47 -8.48
CA LEU A 101 7.16 13.47 -7.40
C LEU A 101 5.78 13.62 -6.75
N ARG A 102 4.70 13.64 -7.54
CA ARG A 102 3.32 13.65 -7.01
C ARG A 102 3.01 12.40 -6.19
N LEU A 103 3.46 11.24 -6.62
CA LEU A 103 3.31 9.98 -5.85
C LEU A 103 4.09 10.02 -4.54
N VAL A 104 5.26 10.66 -4.50
CA VAL A 104 6.01 10.91 -3.26
C VAL A 104 5.24 11.85 -2.34
N GLU A 105 4.74 12.98 -2.86
CA GLU A 105 3.94 13.95 -2.08
C GLU A 105 2.66 13.33 -1.51
N ARG A 106 2.03 12.40 -2.25
CA ARG A 106 0.85 11.66 -1.82
C ARG A 106 1.16 10.52 -0.84
N GLY A 107 2.44 10.20 -0.62
CA GLY A 107 2.87 9.13 0.28
C GLY A 107 2.73 7.71 -0.28
N PHE A 108 2.61 7.56 -1.61
CA PHE A 108 2.54 6.25 -2.26
C PHE A 108 3.90 5.61 -2.46
N VAL A 109 4.92 6.42 -2.67
CA VAL A 109 6.30 5.98 -2.83
C VAL A 109 7.25 6.86 -2.01
N ARG A 110 8.34 6.30 -1.56
CA ARG A 110 9.48 7.06 -1.04
C ARG A 110 10.58 7.10 -2.09
N THR A 111 11.41 8.13 -2.05
CA THR A 111 12.54 8.28 -2.94
C THR A 111 13.85 8.32 -2.17
N GLU A 112 14.87 7.70 -2.75
CA GLU A 112 16.25 7.80 -2.27
C GLU A 112 17.12 8.33 -3.42
N LYS A 113 18.10 9.17 -3.08
CA LYS A 113 19.05 9.70 -4.05
C LYS A 113 20.35 8.93 -3.93
N ASN A 114 20.75 8.25 -5.00
CA ASN A 114 22.03 7.57 -5.09
C ASN A 114 22.88 8.22 -6.20
N GLY A 115 23.74 9.15 -5.81
CA GLY A 115 24.54 9.95 -6.75
C GLY A 115 23.65 10.84 -7.64
N LYS A 116 23.67 10.58 -8.95
CA LYS A 116 22.87 11.31 -9.96
C LYS A 116 21.50 10.68 -10.20
N GLU A 117 21.29 9.43 -9.78
CA GLU A 117 20.05 8.71 -9.98
C GLU A 117 19.13 8.80 -8.76
N ARG A 118 17.83 8.77 -9.02
CA ARG A 118 16.81 8.60 -8.00
C ARG A 118 16.19 7.23 -8.11
N THR A 119 16.08 6.56 -6.98
CA THR A 119 15.38 5.30 -6.83
C THR A 119 14.12 5.51 -6.01
N TYR A 120 13.13 4.66 -6.26
CA TYR A 120 11.81 4.76 -5.65
C TYR A 120 11.41 3.41 -5.06
N PHE A 121 10.69 3.47 -3.95
CA PHE A 121 10.22 2.31 -3.20
C PHE A 121 8.75 2.48 -2.87
N PRO A 122 7.87 1.52 -3.17
CA PRO A 122 6.46 1.61 -2.83
C PRO A 122 6.27 1.62 -1.31
N LEU A 123 5.42 2.52 -0.81
CA LEU A 123 4.95 2.57 0.57
C LEU A 123 3.57 1.94 0.73
N VAL A 124 2.76 2.00 -0.34
CA VAL A 124 1.43 1.41 -0.41
C VAL A 124 1.50 0.17 -1.29
N THR A 125 1.03 -0.97 -0.80
CA THR A 125 0.99 -2.19 -1.60
C THR A 125 -0.18 -2.16 -2.58
N LYS A 126 -0.06 -2.90 -3.71
CA LYS A 126 -1.15 -3.08 -4.66
C LYS A 126 -2.40 -3.63 -3.97
N LYS A 127 -2.23 -4.57 -3.04
CA LYS A 127 -3.33 -5.20 -2.30
C LYS A 127 -4.09 -4.19 -1.44
N ASP A 128 -3.38 -3.31 -0.74
CA ASP A 128 -4.01 -2.33 0.13
C ASP A 128 -4.71 -1.23 -0.67
N TYR A 129 -4.12 -0.80 -1.79
CA TYR A 129 -4.78 0.13 -2.70
C TYR A 129 -6.05 -0.47 -3.32
N LEU A 130 -6.00 -1.72 -3.77
CA LEU A 130 -7.19 -2.41 -4.30
C LEU A 130 -8.29 -2.55 -3.26
N LYS A 131 -7.95 -2.86 -2.00
CA LYS A 131 -8.96 -2.90 -0.92
C LYS A 131 -9.63 -1.54 -0.72
N PHE A 132 -8.82 -0.47 -0.70
CA PHE A 132 -9.31 0.89 -0.56
C PHE A 132 -10.23 1.28 -1.71
N GLU A 133 -9.77 1.13 -2.96
CA GLU A 133 -10.52 1.52 -4.15
C GLU A 133 -11.82 0.71 -4.31
N THR A 134 -11.75 -0.60 -4.04
CA THR A 134 -12.94 -1.47 -4.09
C THR A 134 -13.93 -1.11 -2.98
N GLY A 135 -13.45 -0.79 -1.77
CA GLY A 135 -14.31 -0.36 -0.66
C GLY A 135 -15.02 0.95 -0.97
N ASP A 136 -14.29 1.98 -1.41
CA ASP A 136 -14.86 3.27 -1.82
C ASP A 136 -15.87 3.11 -2.96
N PHE A 137 -15.56 2.28 -3.96
CA PHE A 137 -16.47 1.97 -5.06
C PHE A 137 -17.76 1.30 -4.57
N MET A 138 -17.64 0.28 -3.71
CA MET A 138 -18.80 -0.44 -3.15
C MET A 138 -19.70 0.47 -2.33
N GLU A 139 -19.12 1.32 -1.51
CA GLU A 139 -19.87 2.28 -0.70
C GLU A 139 -20.60 3.31 -1.57
N ARG A 140 -19.92 3.92 -2.53
CA ARG A 140 -20.45 5.03 -3.33
C ARG A 140 -21.47 4.63 -4.37
N PHE A 141 -21.37 3.42 -4.94
CA PHE A 141 -22.19 3.01 -6.08
C PHE A 141 -23.14 1.85 -5.77
N HIS A 142 -22.88 1.09 -4.73
CA HIS A 142 -23.64 -0.12 -4.41
C HIS A 142 -24.11 -0.19 -2.96
N ASP A 143 -23.96 0.88 -2.17
CA ASP A 143 -24.35 0.92 -0.74
C ASP A 143 -23.82 -0.30 0.05
N ASN A 144 -22.59 -0.73 -0.27
CA ASN A 144 -21.96 -1.95 0.24
C ASN A 144 -22.72 -3.25 -0.07
N SER A 145 -23.66 -3.24 -1.04
CA SER A 145 -24.40 -4.42 -1.46
C SER A 145 -23.66 -5.20 -2.54
N PHE A 146 -23.13 -6.36 -2.17
CA PHE A 146 -22.51 -7.28 -3.13
C PHE A 146 -23.51 -7.77 -4.19
N THR A 147 -24.75 -8.03 -3.80
CA THR A 147 -25.82 -8.43 -4.72
C THR A 147 -26.08 -7.36 -5.80
N SER A 148 -26.11 -6.09 -5.39
CA SER A 148 -26.26 -4.96 -6.32
C SER A 148 -25.12 -4.91 -7.34
N LEU A 149 -23.88 -5.12 -6.90
CA LEU A 149 -22.71 -5.19 -7.80
C LEU A 149 -22.85 -6.33 -8.82
N VAL A 150 -23.13 -7.55 -8.35
CA VAL A 150 -23.26 -8.73 -9.23
C VAL A 150 -24.39 -8.54 -10.23
N ALA A 151 -25.56 -8.06 -9.81
CA ALA A 151 -26.70 -7.78 -10.67
C ALA A 151 -26.32 -6.76 -11.77
N THR A 152 -25.68 -5.65 -11.39
CA THR A 152 -25.23 -4.62 -12.33
C THR A 152 -24.25 -5.16 -13.37
N LEU A 153 -23.32 -6.00 -12.96
CA LEU A 153 -22.33 -6.62 -13.85
C LEU A 153 -22.99 -7.65 -14.78
N TYR A 154 -23.97 -8.41 -14.28
CA TYR A 154 -24.72 -9.38 -15.08
C TYR A 154 -25.58 -8.70 -16.14
N ASP A 155 -26.36 -7.69 -15.75
CA ASP A 155 -27.19 -6.90 -16.68
C ASP A 155 -26.33 -6.19 -17.74
N GLY A 156 -25.15 -5.71 -17.34
CA GLY A 156 -24.14 -5.12 -18.24
C GLY A 156 -23.40 -6.12 -19.13
N LYS A 157 -23.73 -7.42 -19.10
CA LYS A 157 -23.07 -8.51 -19.84
C LYS A 157 -21.56 -8.57 -19.59
N LYS A 158 -21.13 -8.17 -18.40
CA LYS A 158 -19.73 -8.25 -17.95
C LYS A 158 -19.41 -9.53 -17.19
N LEU A 159 -20.46 -10.25 -16.74
CA LEU A 159 -20.37 -11.60 -16.16
C LEU A 159 -21.01 -12.61 -17.10
N LYS A 160 -20.38 -13.77 -17.23
CA LYS A 160 -20.91 -14.94 -17.93
C LYS A 160 -21.49 -15.92 -16.89
N ASP A 161 -22.31 -16.84 -17.35
CA ASP A 161 -22.86 -17.88 -16.47
C ASP A 161 -21.74 -18.70 -15.80
N SER A 162 -20.65 -18.98 -16.55
CA SER A 162 -19.46 -19.64 -16.00
C SER A 162 -18.83 -18.91 -14.82
N ASP A 163 -18.82 -17.57 -14.84
CA ASP A 163 -18.23 -16.74 -13.79
C ASP A 163 -19.10 -16.80 -12.53
N LEU A 164 -20.43 -16.91 -12.71
CA LEU A 164 -21.37 -17.09 -11.60
C LEU A 164 -21.21 -18.48 -10.95
N ASP A 165 -21.01 -19.53 -11.75
CA ASP A 165 -20.77 -20.89 -11.24
C ASP A 165 -19.46 -20.95 -10.42
N GLU A 166 -18.40 -20.33 -10.93
CA GLU A 166 -17.11 -20.24 -10.22
C GLU A 166 -17.24 -19.47 -8.91
N LEU A 167 -17.95 -18.33 -8.93
CA LEU A 167 -18.23 -17.54 -7.74
C LEU A 167 -19.03 -18.33 -6.70
N MET A 168 -20.06 -19.05 -7.14
CA MET A 168 -20.87 -19.89 -6.24
C MET A 168 -20.04 -21.01 -5.61
N LYS A 169 -19.14 -21.65 -6.37
CA LYS A 169 -18.21 -22.66 -5.85
C LYS A 169 -17.29 -22.06 -4.81
N TRP A 170 -16.66 -20.93 -5.11
CA TRP A 170 -15.76 -20.24 -4.18
C TRP A 170 -16.47 -19.81 -2.89
N LEU A 171 -17.71 -19.32 -2.96
CA LEU A 171 -18.50 -18.95 -1.78
C LEU A 171 -18.83 -20.15 -0.89
N LYS A 172 -19.12 -21.32 -1.48
CA LYS A 172 -19.34 -22.55 -0.72
C LYS A 172 -18.08 -22.97 0.03
N GLU A 173 -16.92 -22.95 -0.64
CA GLU A 173 -15.62 -23.29 -0.03
C GLU A 173 -15.20 -22.33 1.12
N LYS A 174 -15.77 -21.12 1.18
CA LYS A 174 -15.48 -20.15 2.25
C LYS A 174 -16.42 -20.20 3.43
N ARG A 175 -17.57 -20.87 3.28
CA ARG A 175 -18.56 -21.03 4.36
C ARG A 175 -18.34 -22.29 5.21
N ASP A 176 -17.63 -23.28 4.67
CA ASP A 176 -17.20 -24.51 5.37
C ASP A 176 -15.89 -24.24 6.11
#